data_a0f14d703e60afc838e28b542d1aa45e
#
_entry.id   a0f14d703e60afc838e28b542d1aa45e
#
_cell.length_a   1.000
_cell.length_b   1.000
_cell.length_c   1.000
_cell.angle_alpha   90.00
_cell.angle_beta   90.00
_cell.angle_gamma   90.00
#
_symmetry.space_group_name_H-M   'P 1'
#
loop_
_entity.id
_entity.type
_entity.pdbx_description
1 polymer ?
#
loop_
_entity_poly.entity_id
_entity_poly.type
_entity_poly.pdbx_seq_one_letter_code
_entity_poly.pdbx_strand_id
1 'polypeptide(L)'
;MSKIIYSKCSNERSPEFSLRTMILEDEEKRRIVKKIPDTVLAQPHVVQIEKWYHALKEQYADTGIVINQCQMTDKGIQLEYLEAKSLEYELDVFVENQDSEGFCKLLDRYFSILSSVHQSVIFCMTEEFRKVFGDVFIKQEEKCGTLTNIDALFSNILILNENKWCMLDYEWTFSFPIPLKFLLYRILFYYVHEHDKRKCVLDWYPMEKLGISQEDEALFSEMEMNFQRYIQGKRIPVRDMYDTISPGIIQLDDMCYFGKAELLKRQVQIYHVDHDDIVENDSVFCKMDKNNHFEKSFHLMDGVRYFRVDPCSCKCLVKNLSIRADSKELKYLTNGIPVLKNLFFDTEDPY
;
A
#
# COMPACT_ATOMS: atom_id res chain seq x y z
N MET A 1 2.74 -1.00 -37.03
CA MET A 1 1.98 -0.02 -36.16
C MET A 1 2.25 -0.35 -34.69
N SER A 2 2.44 0.65 -33.83
CA SER A 2 2.61 0.37 -32.38
C SER A 2 1.24 0.28 -31.70
N LYS A 3 1.11 -0.70 -30.80
CA LYS A 3 -0.09 -0.95 -29.98
C LYS A 3 0.11 -0.37 -28.58
N ILE A 4 -0.91 0.27 -28.03
CA ILE A 4 -0.93 0.67 -26.62
C ILE A 4 -1.22 -0.59 -25.79
N ILE A 5 -0.29 -0.98 -24.92
CA ILE A 5 -0.44 -2.12 -24.02
C ILE A 5 -0.77 -1.69 -22.58
N TYR A 6 -0.50 -0.42 -22.25
CA TYR A 6 -0.83 0.19 -20.96
C TYR A 6 -1.12 1.67 -21.13
N SER A 7 -2.08 2.21 -20.39
CA SER A 7 -2.36 3.65 -20.32
C SER A 7 -2.90 4.02 -18.94
N LYS A 8 -2.34 5.06 -18.35
CA LYS A 8 -2.77 5.64 -17.06
C LYS A 8 -2.87 7.15 -17.21
N CYS A 9 -3.98 7.73 -16.75
CA CYS A 9 -4.20 9.18 -16.69
C CYS A 9 -4.07 9.64 -15.23
N SER A 10 -3.51 10.82 -15.02
CA SER A 10 -3.37 11.45 -13.71
C SER A 10 -4.64 12.23 -13.33
N ASN A 11 -5.75 11.52 -13.07
CA ASN A 11 -7.07 12.13 -12.91
C ASN A 11 -7.22 13.01 -11.66
N GLU A 12 -6.39 12.79 -10.64
CA GLU A 12 -6.46 13.52 -9.36
C GLU A 12 -5.58 14.77 -9.34
N ARG A 13 -4.76 14.97 -10.37
CA ARG A 13 -3.86 16.11 -10.47
C ARG A 13 -4.57 17.34 -11.05
N SER A 14 -4.10 18.52 -10.65
CA SER A 14 -4.55 19.76 -11.28
C SER A 14 -4.26 19.77 -12.80
N PRO A 15 -4.95 20.59 -13.60
CA PRO A 15 -4.75 20.63 -15.03
C PRO A 15 -3.31 20.89 -15.46
N GLU A 16 -2.53 21.60 -14.66
CA GLU A 16 -1.12 21.92 -14.89
C GLU A 16 -0.19 20.70 -14.79
N PHE A 17 -0.63 19.63 -14.08
CA PHE A 17 0.15 18.42 -13.84
C PHE A 17 -0.50 17.16 -14.40
N SER A 18 -1.60 17.32 -15.15
CA SER A 18 -2.35 16.19 -15.70
C SER A 18 -1.64 15.57 -16.89
N LEU A 19 -1.14 14.36 -16.71
CA LEU A 19 -0.40 13.60 -17.71
C LEU A 19 -1.07 12.27 -18.04
N ARG A 20 -0.85 11.81 -19.25
CA ARG A 20 -1.13 10.44 -19.67
C ARG A 20 0.18 9.70 -19.90
N THR A 21 0.40 8.65 -19.14
CA THR A 21 1.50 7.71 -19.35
C THR A 21 1.01 6.51 -20.14
N MET A 22 1.72 6.16 -21.20
CA MET A 22 1.39 5.02 -22.06
C MET A 22 2.63 4.17 -22.29
N ILE A 23 2.44 2.84 -22.34
CA ILE A 23 3.43 1.91 -22.85
C ILE A 23 2.95 1.43 -24.23
N LEU A 24 3.80 1.63 -25.21
CA LEU A 24 3.55 1.20 -26.58
C LEU A 24 4.48 0.05 -26.93
N GLU A 25 3.95 -0.93 -27.65
CA GLU A 25 4.68 -2.09 -28.16
C GLU A 25 4.60 -2.10 -29.68
N ASP A 26 5.75 -2.25 -30.35
CA ASP A 26 5.79 -2.36 -31.82
C ASP A 26 5.60 -3.82 -32.28
N GLU A 27 5.66 -4.03 -33.60
CA GLU A 27 5.53 -5.36 -34.21
C GLU A 27 6.69 -6.32 -33.87
N GLU A 28 7.83 -5.75 -33.47
CA GLU A 28 9.03 -6.51 -33.03
C GLU A 28 9.07 -6.69 -31.49
N LYS A 29 7.94 -6.35 -30.80
CA LYS A 29 7.79 -6.40 -29.33
C LYS A 29 8.71 -5.45 -28.55
N ARG A 30 9.31 -4.46 -29.23
CA ARG A 30 10.07 -3.41 -28.54
C ARG A 30 9.08 -2.46 -27.89
N ARG A 31 9.37 -2.07 -26.66
CA ARG A 31 8.51 -1.21 -25.84
C ARG A 31 9.14 0.15 -25.61
N ILE A 32 8.30 1.16 -25.59
CA ILE A 32 8.64 2.52 -25.19
C ILE A 32 7.58 3.07 -24.25
N VAL A 33 7.99 3.99 -23.38
CA VAL A 33 7.06 4.73 -22.52
C VAL A 33 6.87 6.12 -23.10
N LYS A 34 5.61 6.59 -23.18
CA LYS A 34 5.31 7.98 -23.53
C LYS A 34 4.55 8.65 -22.40
N LYS A 35 4.98 9.88 -22.04
CA LYS A 35 4.18 10.77 -21.20
C LYS A 35 3.75 11.96 -22.05
N ILE A 36 2.44 12.16 -22.14
CA ILE A 36 1.85 13.26 -22.91
C ILE A 36 0.98 14.13 -21.98
N PRO A 37 0.91 15.45 -22.22
CA PRO A 37 0.02 16.31 -21.45
C PRO A 37 -1.43 16.02 -21.81
N ASP A 38 -2.30 15.85 -20.81
CA ASP A 38 -3.75 15.71 -21.01
C ASP A 38 -4.44 17.07 -21.23
N THR A 39 -3.76 18.16 -20.84
CA THR A 39 -4.24 19.53 -21.00
C THR A 39 -3.14 20.42 -21.59
N VAL A 40 -3.53 21.53 -22.19
CA VAL A 40 -2.58 22.55 -22.66
C VAL A 40 -1.78 23.13 -21.50
N LEU A 41 -2.36 23.22 -20.31
CA LEU A 41 -1.70 23.75 -19.11
C LEU A 41 -0.59 22.82 -18.58
N ALA A 42 -0.63 21.53 -18.89
CA ALA A 42 0.40 20.57 -18.50
C ALA A 42 1.61 20.54 -19.46
N GLN A 43 1.56 21.26 -20.58
CA GLN A 43 2.67 21.30 -21.54
C GLN A 43 4.00 21.78 -20.91
N PRO A 44 4.03 22.85 -20.10
CA PRO A 44 5.27 23.30 -19.44
C PRO A 44 5.83 22.22 -18.48
N HIS A 45 4.96 21.46 -17.80
CA HIS A 45 5.38 20.38 -16.90
C HIS A 45 6.10 19.26 -17.66
N VAL A 46 5.54 18.85 -18.82
CA VAL A 46 6.17 17.85 -19.70
C VAL A 46 7.53 18.31 -20.21
N VAL A 47 7.64 19.56 -20.65
CA VAL A 47 8.94 20.16 -21.09
C VAL A 47 9.95 20.17 -19.94
N GLN A 48 9.49 20.39 -18.72
CA GLN A 48 10.35 20.42 -17.56
C GLN A 48 10.96 19.04 -17.24
N ILE A 49 10.26 17.93 -17.52
CA ILE A 49 10.78 16.57 -17.30
C ILE A 49 12.06 16.33 -18.13
N GLU A 50 12.11 16.78 -19.37
CA GLU A 50 13.33 16.64 -20.19
C GLU A 50 14.50 17.44 -19.62
N LYS A 51 14.25 18.65 -19.12
CA LYS A 51 15.29 19.44 -18.43
C LYS A 51 15.80 18.74 -17.20
N TRP A 52 14.90 18.11 -16.41
CA TRP A 52 15.29 17.32 -15.24
C TRP A 52 16.15 16.12 -15.63
N TYR A 53 15.84 15.45 -16.76
CA TYR A 53 16.68 14.37 -17.28
C TYR A 53 18.14 14.82 -17.44
N HIS A 54 18.36 15.94 -18.09
CA HIS A 54 19.72 16.44 -18.34
C HIS A 54 20.43 16.85 -17.05
N ALA A 55 19.76 17.59 -16.18
CA ALA A 55 20.32 18.05 -14.92
C ALA A 55 20.65 16.90 -13.95
N LEU A 56 19.73 15.92 -13.80
CA LEU A 56 19.97 14.75 -12.96
C LEU A 56 21.05 13.83 -13.55
N LYS A 57 21.10 13.67 -14.85
CA LYS A 57 22.16 12.90 -15.52
C LYS A 57 23.55 13.45 -15.21
N GLU A 58 23.71 14.77 -15.15
CA GLU A 58 24.95 15.41 -14.75
C GLU A 58 25.22 15.20 -13.25
N GLN A 59 24.21 15.42 -12.39
CA GLN A 59 24.34 15.27 -10.94
C GLN A 59 24.73 13.86 -10.50
N TYR A 60 24.22 12.83 -11.18
CA TYR A 60 24.45 11.43 -10.82
C TYR A 60 25.55 10.73 -11.64
N ALA A 61 26.33 11.48 -12.44
CA ALA A 61 27.29 10.93 -13.41
C ALA A 61 28.28 9.91 -12.80
N ASP A 62 28.75 10.12 -11.56
CA ASP A 62 29.79 9.33 -10.92
C ASP A 62 29.25 8.46 -9.77
N THR A 63 27.93 8.22 -9.71
CA THR A 63 27.31 7.56 -8.54
C THR A 63 26.93 6.09 -8.75
N GLY A 64 26.97 5.60 -9.98
CA GLY A 64 26.42 4.29 -10.34
C GLY A 64 24.90 4.32 -10.60
N ILE A 65 24.21 5.45 -10.37
CA ILE A 65 22.82 5.65 -10.80
C ILE A 65 22.81 6.37 -12.15
N VAL A 66 22.18 5.78 -13.14
CA VAL A 66 21.89 6.43 -14.42
C VAL A 66 20.43 6.88 -14.44
N ILE A 67 20.16 7.94 -15.18
CA ILE A 67 18.79 8.44 -15.34
C ILE A 67 18.19 7.81 -16.60
N ASN A 68 16.96 7.31 -16.51
CA ASN A 68 16.25 6.74 -17.64
C ASN A 68 16.18 7.76 -18.79
N GLN A 69 16.57 7.32 -19.99
CA GLN A 69 16.69 8.20 -21.14
C GLN A 69 15.34 8.83 -21.49
N CYS A 70 15.36 10.15 -21.63
CA CYS A 70 14.22 10.96 -22.05
C CYS A 70 14.52 11.69 -23.36
N GLN A 71 13.52 11.74 -24.21
CA GLN A 71 13.59 12.47 -25.49
C GLN A 71 12.28 13.19 -25.72
N MET A 72 12.35 14.49 -26.06
CA MET A 72 11.17 15.26 -26.50
C MET A 72 10.63 14.74 -27.82
N THR A 73 9.32 14.77 -27.96
CA THR A 73 8.57 14.46 -29.18
C THR A 73 7.52 15.55 -29.46
N ASP A 74 6.90 15.55 -30.62
CA ASP A 74 5.84 16.52 -30.97
C ASP A 74 4.65 16.52 -30.00
N LYS A 75 4.40 15.41 -29.32
CA LYS A 75 3.22 15.22 -28.44
C LYS A 75 3.54 15.11 -26.96
N GLY A 76 4.80 15.20 -26.57
CA GLY A 76 5.24 15.02 -25.21
C GLY A 76 6.64 14.44 -25.13
N ILE A 77 6.92 13.55 -24.18
CA ILE A 77 8.22 12.89 -24.04
C ILE A 77 8.10 11.38 -24.28
N GLN A 78 9.20 10.83 -24.74
CA GLN A 78 9.43 9.39 -24.85
C GLN A 78 10.57 8.98 -23.92
N LEU A 79 10.34 7.90 -23.19
CA LEU A 79 11.27 7.29 -22.27
C LEU A 79 11.59 5.88 -22.74
N GLU A 80 12.79 5.40 -22.44
CA GLU A 80 13.15 4.02 -22.68
C GLU A 80 12.35 3.09 -21.75
N TYR A 81 11.85 1.97 -22.30
CA TYR A 81 11.26 0.92 -21.49
C TYR A 81 12.34 -0.07 -21.08
N LEU A 82 12.57 -0.23 -19.79
CA LEU A 82 13.60 -1.11 -19.24
C LEU A 82 12.96 -2.31 -18.55
N GLU A 83 13.41 -3.50 -18.87
CA GLU A 83 13.02 -4.74 -18.20
C GLU A 83 14.07 -5.13 -17.16
N ALA A 84 13.86 -4.69 -15.92
CA ALA A 84 14.71 -5.05 -14.80
C ALA A 84 13.87 -5.04 -13.50
N LYS A 85 14.40 -5.68 -12.46
CA LYS A 85 13.75 -5.66 -11.15
C LYS A 85 13.96 -4.30 -10.47
N SER A 86 12.95 -3.82 -9.78
CA SER A 86 13.07 -2.62 -8.97
C SER A 86 13.85 -2.90 -7.67
N LEU A 87 14.40 -1.84 -7.11
CA LEU A 87 15.01 -1.89 -5.77
C LEU A 87 13.97 -2.32 -4.72
N GLU A 88 12.72 -1.88 -4.88
CA GLU A 88 11.59 -2.31 -4.05
C GLU A 88 11.42 -3.84 -4.08
N TYR A 89 11.44 -4.45 -5.26
CA TYR A 89 11.33 -5.91 -5.39
C TYR A 89 12.43 -6.64 -4.62
N GLU A 90 13.68 -6.19 -4.72
CA GLU A 90 14.80 -6.81 -4.00
C GLU A 90 14.68 -6.61 -2.47
N LEU A 91 14.20 -5.45 -2.03
CA LEU A 91 13.92 -5.20 -0.60
C LEU A 91 12.79 -6.10 -0.10
N ASP A 92 11.74 -6.31 -0.89
CA ASP A 92 10.63 -7.22 -0.54
C ASP A 92 11.11 -8.67 -0.39
N VAL A 93 12.06 -9.13 -1.21
CA VAL A 93 12.67 -10.46 -1.06
C VAL A 93 13.35 -10.61 0.31
N PHE A 94 14.07 -9.59 0.79
CA PHE A 94 14.64 -9.61 2.14
C PHE A 94 13.57 -9.61 3.23
N VAL A 95 12.49 -8.84 3.08
CA VAL A 95 11.36 -8.84 4.02
C VAL A 95 10.69 -10.21 4.09
N GLU A 96 10.44 -10.85 2.94
CA GLU A 96 9.83 -12.19 2.89
C GLU A 96 10.72 -13.26 3.52
N ASN A 97 12.03 -13.14 3.38
CA ASN A 97 13.01 -14.06 3.97
C ASN A 97 13.42 -13.70 5.41
N GLN A 98 12.88 -12.63 6.00
CA GLN A 98 13.26 -12.11 7.31
C GLN A 98 14.77 -11.80 7.44
N ASP A 99 15.40 -11.41 6.33
CA ASP A 99 16.81 -11.05 6.25
C ASP A 99 17.01 -9.55 6.49
N SER A 100 17.01 -9.16 7.76
CA SER A 100 17.22 -7.76 8.18
C SER A 100 18.61 -7.23 7.84
N GLU A 101 19.64 -8.10 7.83
CA GLU A 101 21.02 -7.69 7.53
C GLU A 101 21.17 -7.34 6.03
N GLY A 102 20.69 -8.20 5.15
CA GLY A 102 20.66 -7.96 3.70
C GLY A 102 19.87 -6.72 3.34
N PHE A 103 18.69 -6.57 3.97
CA PHE A 103 17.85 -5.39 3.83
C PHE A 103 18.59 -4.10 4.18
N CYS A 104 19.13 -4.03 5.41
CA CYS A 104 19.84 -2.84 5.89
C CYS A 104 21.05 -2.49 5.01
N LYS A 105 21.80 -3.49 4.58
CA LYS A 105 22.98 -3.29 3.72
C LYS A 105 22.61 -2.68 2.36
N LEU A 106 21.55 -3.18 1.74
CA LEU A 106 21.07 -2.66 0.45
C LEU A 106 20.52 -1.24 0.61
N LEU A 107 19.79 -0.98 1.68
CA LEU A 107 19.23 0.34 2.00
C LEU A 107 20.33 1.36 2.31
N ASP A 108 21.30 1.01 3.16
CA ASP A 108 22.45 1.86 3.49
C ASP A 108 23.23 2.25 2.22
N ARG A 109 23.40 1.32 1.28
CA ARG A 109 24.04 1.59 -0.02
C ARG A 109 23.26 2.65 -0.81
N TYR A 110 21.94 2.51 -0.94
CA TYR A 110 21.10 3.46 -1.67
C TYR A 110 21.10 4.84 -1.02
N PHE A 111 20.91 4.89 0.28
CA PHE A 111 20.90 6.15 1.03
C PHE A 111 22.26 6.83 1.07
N SER A 112 23.35 6.07 1.04
CA SER A 112 24.71 6.63 0.89
C SER A 112 24.89 7.33 -0.45
N ILE A 113 24.38 6.75 -1.55
CA ILE A 113 24.42 7.39 -2.87
C ILE A 113 23.60 8.68 -2.85
N LEU A 114 22.37 8.66 -2.34
CA LEU A 114 21.55 9.87 -2.24
C LEU A 114 22.24 10.95 -1.39
N SER A 115 22.82 10.55 -0.26
CA SER A 115 23.53 11.46 0.62
C SER A 115 24.74 12.08 -0.04
N SER A 116 25.43 11.37 -0.92
CA SER A 116 26.62 11.90 -1.62
C SER A 116 26.30 13.06 -2.57
N VAL A 117 25.07 13.09 -3.11
CA VAL A 117 24.62 14.12 -4.08
C VAL A 117 23.72 15.20 -3.47
N HIS A 118 23.21 15.01 -2.25
CA HIS A 118 22.20 15.88 -1.64
C HIS A 118 22.65 16.58 -0.35
N GLN A 119 23.94 16.88 -0.21
CA GLN A 119 24.48 17.59 0.97
C GLN A 119 25.26 18.87 0.59
N SER A 120 24.93 19.45 -0.56
CA SER A 120 25.73 20.54 -1.14
C SER A 120 25.49 21.90 -0.50
N VAL A 121 24.32 22.11 0.09
CA VAL A 121 23.93 23.39 0.67
C VAL A 121 23.20 23.22 2.00
N ILE A 122 23.12 24.32 2.75
CA ILE A 122 22.29 24.44 3.95
C ILE A 122 20.92 24.97 3.55
N PHE A 123 19.88 24.54 4.28
CA PHE A 123 18.51 24.96 4.02
C PHE A 123 18.35 26.48 4.01
N CYS A 124 17.64 26.97 3.01
CA CYS A 124 17.18 28.35 2.93
C CYS A 124 15.76 28.34 2.36
N MET A 125 14.83 28.96 3.08
CA MET A 125 13.45 29.09 2.62
C MET A 125 13.38 29.95 1.36
N THR A 126 12.82 29.40 0.27
CA THR A 126 12.55 30.13 -0.97
C THR A 126 11.06 30.21 -1.23
N GLU A 127 10.64 31.11 -2.11
CA GLU A 127 9.23 31.23 -2.50
C GLU A 127 8.75 29.98 -3.23
N GLU A 128 9.62 29.35 -4.04
CA GLU A 128 9.33 28.10 -4.73
C GLU A 128 9.13 26.96 -3.75
N PHE A 129 9.98 26.86 -2.71
CA PHE A 129 9.80 25.87 -1.65
C PHE A 129 8.46 26.07 -0.94
N ARG A 130 8.17 27.32 -0.51
CA ARG A 130 6.93 27.65 0.20
C ARG A 130 5.70 27.32 -0.65
N LYS A 131 5.75 27.55 -1.95
CA LYS A 131 4.67 27.23 -2.88
C LYS A 131 4.35 25.73 -2.94
N VAL A 132 5.37 24.88 -2.81
CA VAL A 132 5.24 23.41 -2.93
C VAL A 132 4.97 22.75 -1.58
N PHE A 133 5.75 23.12 -0.57
CA PHE A 133 5.76 22.45 0.74
C PHE A 133 5.12 23.26 1.87
N GLY A 134 4.63 24.46 1.59
CA GLY A 134 4.04 25.34 2.59
C GLY A 134 5.06 26.15 3.40
N ASP A 135 4.53 26.94 4.34
CA ASP A 135 5.34 27.75 5.24
C ASP A 135 5.68 26.98 6.51
N VAL A 136 6.54 25.99 6.37
CA VAL A 136 6.94 25.08 7.44
C VAL A 136 8.27 25.53 8.08
N PHE A 137 8.45 25.22 9.37
CA PHE A 137 9.68 25.57 10.08
C PHE A 137 10.72 24.46 9.96
N ILE A 138 11.76 24.70 9.15
CA ILE A 138 12.91 23.81 9.01
C ILE A 138 14.12 24.42 9.71
N LYS A 139 14.87 23.60 10.45
CA LYS A 139 16.10 24.02 11.13
C LYS A 139 17.11 24.55 10.10
N GLN A 140 17.74 25.69 10.39
CA GLN A 140 18.69 26.35 9.46
C GLN A 140 19.94 25.52 9.18
N GLU A 141 20.21 24.49 9.95
CA GLU A 141 21.41 23.64 9.82
C GLU A 141 21.17 22.39 8.94
N GLU A 142 19.94 22.21 8.42
CA GLU A 142 19.62 21.05 7.61
C GLU A 142 20.36 21.06 6.27
N LYS A 143 21.01 19.93 5.98
CA LYS A 143 21.70 19.72 4.70
C LYS A 143 20.70 19.42 3.60
N CYS A 144 20.87 20.06 2.47
CA CYS A 144 19.95 20.01 1.35
C CYS A 144 20.65 19.69 0.03
N GLY A 145 19.89 19.10 -0.89
CA GLY A 145 20.20 19.12 -2.32
C GLY A 145 19.65 20.39 -2.96
N THR A 146 20.36 20.91 -3.96
CA THR A 146 19.88 22.01 -4.82
C THR A 146 19.08 21.51 -6.01
N LEU A 147 19.21 20.25 -6.35
CA LEU A 147 18.41 19.55 -7.35
C LEU A 147 18.00 18.21 -6.75
N THR A 148 16.70 18.03 -6.50
CA THR A 148 16.20 16.86 -5.78
C THR A 148 14.98 16.29 -6.49
N ASN A 149 15.09 15.03 -6.96
CA ASN A 149 13.93 14.22 -7.31
C ASN A 149 13.33 13.65 -6.04
N ILE A 150 12.16 14.12 -5.64
CA ILE A 150 11.49 13.60 -4.44
C ILE A 150 10.80 12.25 -4.68
N ASP A 151 10.63 11.84 -5.94
CA ASP A 151 10.12 10.52 -6.34
C ASP A 151 11.23 9.48 -6.57
N ALA A 152 12.41 9.67 -5.97
CA ALA A 152 13.46 8.66 -5.93
C ALA A 152 13.07 7.47 -5.02
N LEU A 153 11.82 7.00 -5.14
CA LEU A 153 11.25 5.88 -4.40
C LEU A 153 11.85 4.55 -4.86
N PHE A 154 11.83 3.53 -4.03
CA PHE A 154 12.41 2.22 -4.38
C PHE A 154 11.76 1.58 -5.62
N SER A 155 10.47 1.80 -5.84
CA SER A 155 9.75 1.36 -7.05
C SER A 155 10.24 2.04 -8.34
N ASN A 156 10.83 3.23 -8.22
CA ASN A 156 11.35 4.02 -9.34
C ASN A 156 12.85 3.82 -9.59
N ILE A 157 13.49 2.88 -8.89
CA ILE A 157 14.90 2.53 -9.09
C ILE A 157 14.98 1.09 -9.61
N LEU A 158 15.48 0.93 -10.83
CA LEU A 158 15.74 -0.40 -11.39
C LEU A 158 17.18 -0.82 -11.17
N ILE A 159 17.40 -2.08 -10.84
CA ILE A 159 18.73 -2.69 -10.70
C ILE A 159 19.12 -3.33 -12.05
N LEU A 160 19.95 -2.64 -12.83
CA LEU A 160 20.43 -3.15 -14.11
C LEU A 160 21.51 -4.22 -13.94
N ASN A 161 22.39 -4.01 -12.96
CA ASN A 161 23.41 -4.97 -12.48
C ASN A 161 23.91 -4.51 -11.10
N GLU A 162 24.87 -5.27 -10.54
CA GLU A 162 25.42 -5.00 -9.20
C GLU A 162 25.92 -3.55 -9.01
N ASN A 163 26.46 -2.93 -10.05
CA ASN A 163 27.10 -1.61 -9.96
C ASN A 163 26.33 -0.49 -10.69
N LYS A 164 25.24 -0.84 -11.35
CA LYS A 164 24.49 0.13 -12.17
C LYS A 164 23.00 0.02 -11.93
N TRP A 165 22.44 1.10 -11.41
CA TRP A 165 21.01 1.27 -11.18
C TRP A 165 20.45 2.33 -12.11
N CYS A 166 19.14 2.34 -12.33
CA CYS A 166 18.48 3.32 -13.20
C CYS A 166 17.30 3.97 -12.47
N MET A 167 17.31 5.28 -12.38
CA MET A 167 16.20 6.08 -11.88
C MET A 167 15.19 6.33 -13.00
N LEU A 168 13.93 5.93 -12.80
CA LEU A 168 12.89 5.97 -13.83
C LEU A 168 12.07 7.26 -13.82
N ASP A 169 11.34 7.50 -12.73
CA ASP A 169 10.41 8.62 -12.64
C ASP A 169 11.05 9.80 -11.92
N TYR A 170 11.20 10.91 -12.61
CA TYR A 170 11.84 12.11 -12.11
C TYR A 170 11.04 13.38 -12.44
N GLU A 171 9.75 13.24 -12.64
CA GLU A 171 8.88 14.39 -12.95
C GLU A 171 8.77 15.38 -11.79
N TRP A 172 8.88 14.88 -10.54
CA TRP A 172 8.84 15.68 -9.33
C TRP A 172 10.25 16.03 -8.85
N THR A 173 11.02 16.60 -9.76
CA THR A 173 12.35 17.16 -9.45
C THR A 173 12.23 18.67 -9.25
N PHE A 174 12.95 19.18 -8.27
CA PHE A 174 12.94 20.59 -7.92
C PHE A 174 14.37 21.12 -7.85
N SER A 175 14.57 22.40 -8.26
CA SER A 175 15.84 23.09 -8.28
C SER A 175 15.98 24.14 -7.16
N PHE A 176 15.41 23.86 -6.00
CA PHE A 176 15.56 24.65 -4.79
C PHE A 176 15.95 23.76 -3.60
N PRO A 177 16.49 24.32 -2.50
CA PRO A 177 16.95 23.52 -1.36
C PRO A 177 15.84 22.67 -0.76
N ILE A 178 16.02 21.35 -0.77
CA ILE A 178 15.13 20.37 -0.12
C ILE A 178 15.98 19.59 0.89
N PRO A 179 15.53 19.46 2.17
CA PRO A 179 16.25 18.68 3.17
C PRO A 179 16.45 17.23 2.75
N LEU A 180 17.70 16.75 2.84
CA LEU A 180 18.00 15.34 2.57
C LEU A 180 17.16 14.41 3.45
N LYS A 181 16.98 14.74 4.73
CA LYS A 181 16.17 13.95 5.64
C LYS A 181 14.72 13.81 5.18
N PHE A 182 14.13 14.85 4.59
CA PHE A 182 12.79 14.76 4.00
C PHE A 182 12.75 13.75 2.85
N LEU A 183 13.75 13.75 1.96
CA LEU A 183 13.84 12.77 0.88
C LEU A 183 13.92 11.34 1.43
N LEU A 184 14.82 11.09 2.40
CA LEU A 184 15.00 9.76 3.02
C LEU A 184 13.74 9.30 3.78
N TYR A 185 13.12 10.23 4.54
CA TYR A 185 11.83 9.99 5.19
C TYR A 185 10.78 9.55 4.19
N ARG A 186 10.59 10.33 3.11
CA ARG A 186 9.57 10.08 2.10
C ARG A 186 9.74 8.70 1.45
N ILE A 187 10.97 8.35 1.08
CA ILE A 187 11.29 7.05 0.48
C ILE A 187 10.92 5.89 1.41
N LEU A 188 11.34 5.95 2.68
CA LEU A 188 11.09 4.88 3.65
C LEU A 188 9.62 4.86 4.07
N PHE A 189 8.99 6.02 4.27
CA PHE A 189 7.58 6.15 4.62
C PHE A 189 6.67 5.48 3.58
N TYR A 190 6.82 5.79 2.30
CA TYR A 190 6.01 5.19 1.25
C TYR A 190 6.20 3.68 1.18
N TYR A 191 7.44 3.21 1.27
CA TYR A 191 7.72 1.78 1.25
C TYR A 191 7.02 1.02 2.40
N VAL A 192 7.14 1.53 3.62
CA VAL A 192 6.58 0.84 4.80
C VAL A 192 5.05 0.88 4.82
N HIS A 193 4.45 2.01 4.39
CA HIS A 193 3.00 2.19 4.49
C HIS A 193 2.20 1.61 3.33
N GLU A 194 2.84 1.21 2.25
CA GLU A 194 2.16 0.61 1.10
C GLU A 194 1.62 -0.80 1.40
N HIS A 195 2.35 -1.57 2.23
CA HIS A 195 1.97 -2.93 2.59
C HIS A 195 2.23 -3.25 4.06
N ASP A 196 1.25 -3.84 4.74
CA ASP A 196 1.36 -4.21 6.16
C ASP A 196 2.56 -5.12 6.47
N LYS A 197 2.94 -6.00 5.55
CA LYS A 197 4.11 -6.89 5.69
C LYS A 197 5.42 -6.14 5.87
N ARG A 198 5.51 -4.90 5.39
CA ARG A 198 6.71 -4.06 5.45
C ARG A 198 6.87 -3.30 6.76
N LYS A 199 5.90 -3.37 7.68
CA LYS A 199 5.96 -2.66 8.98
C LYS A 199 7.12 -3.10 9.86
N CYS A 200 7.57 -4.36 9.75
CA CYS A 200 8.74 -4.88 10.47
C CYS A 200 10.04 -4.14 10.12
N VAL A 201 10.07 -3.45 8.97
CA VAL A 201 11.23 -2.67 8.55
C VAL A 201 11.57 -1.55 9.53
N LEU A 202 10.59 -0.95 10.21
CA LEU A 202 10.85 0.08 11.20
C LEU A 202 11.60 -0.45 12.44
N ASP A 203 11.47 -1.75 12.74
CA ASP A 203 12.27 -2.40 13.80
C ASP A 203 13.71 -2.65 13.33
N TRP A 204 13.93 -2.89 12.04
CA TRP A 204 15.25 -3.13 11.46
C TRP A 204 15.99 -1.84 11.11
N TYR A 205 15.22 -0.85 10.66
CA TYR A 205 15.74 0.43 10.17
C TYR A 205 14.86 1.59 10.67
N PRO A 206 14.96 1.96 11.94
CA PRO A 206 14.17 3.04 12.52
C PRO A 206 14.56 4.41 11.91
N MET A 207 13.63 5.36 11.92
CA MET A 207 13.82 6.71 11.38
C MET A 207 14.98 7.44 12.08
N GLU A 208 15.20 7.15 13.35
CA GLU A 208 16.31 7.71 14.14
C GLU A 208 17.70 7.36 13.57
N LYS A 209 17.83 6.21 12.89
CA LYS A 209 19.08 5.83 12.18
C LYS A 209 19.42 6.82 11.07
N LEU A 210 18.42 7.48 10.49
CA LEU A 210 18.57 8.56 9.51
C LEU A 210 18.74 9.95 10.16
N GLY A 211 18.77 10.02 11.49
CA GLY A 211 18.79 11.27 12.23
C GLY A 211 17.45 12.03 12.16
N ILE A 212 16.36 11.33 11.95
CA ILE A 212 14.99 11.85 11.85
C ILE A 212 14.32 11.64 13.21
N SER A 213 13.98 12.72 13.89
CA SER A 213 13.24 12.68 15.16
C SER A 213 11.73 12.60 14.92
N GLN A 214 10.94 12.32 15.96
CA GLN A 214 9.47 12.37 15.87
C GLN A 214 8.95 13.77 15.48
N GLU A 215 9.65 14.84 15.90
CA GLU A 215 9.32 16.20 15.46
C GLU A 215 9.58 16.38 13.96
N ASP A 216 10.68 15.83 13.45
CA ASP A 216 11.01 15.85 12.03
C ASP A 216 9.97 15.02 11.22
N GLU A 217 9.53 13.86 11.73
CA GLU A 217 8.48 13.07 11.07
C GLU A 217 7.15 13.83 10.95
N ALA A 218 6.73 14.53 12.01
CA ALA A 218 5.52 15.35 11.97
C ALA A 218 5.65 16.48 10.95
N LEU A 219 6.80 17.17 10.92
CA LEU A 219 7.12 18.21 9.95
C LEU A 219 7.12 17.68 8.51
N PHE A 220 7.76 16.54 8.28
CA PHE A 220 7.85 15.93 6.94
C PHE A 220 6.51 15.40 6.46
N SER A 221 5.67 14.93 7.37
CA SER A 221 4.28 14.58 7.06
C SER A 221 3.47 15.81 6.62
N GLU A 222 3.66 16.96 7.28
CA GLU A 222 3.03 18.22 6.86
C GLU A 222 3.52 18.67 5.47
N MET A 223 4.84 18.60 5.22
CA MET A 223 5.40 18.89 3.91
C MET A 223 4.80 18.00 2.82
N GLU A 224 4.65 16.69 3.09
CA GLU A 224 4.03 15.75 2.15
C GLU A 224 2.56 16.12 1.88
N MET A 225 1.77 16.42 2.90
CA MET A 225 0.40 16.88 2.73
C MET A 225 0.31 18.15 1.88
N ASN A 226 1.19 19.10 2.10
CA ASN A 226 1.24 20.34 1.32
C ASN A 226 1.64 20.07 -0.14
N PHE A 227 2.59 19.16 -0.38
CA PHE A 227 2.95 18.71 -1.72
C PHE A 227 1.76 18.05 -2.43
N GLN A 228 1.02 17.16 -1.76
CA GLN A 228 -0.19 16.57 -2.34
C GLN A 228 -1.22 17.63 -2.71
N ARG A 229 -1.45 18.63 -1.86
CA ARG A 229 -2.33 19.77 -2.16
C ARG A 229 -1.82 20.60 -3.36
N TYR A 230 -0.51 20.80 -3.46
CA TYR A 230 0.11 21.46 -4.61
C TYR A 230 -0.17 20.73 -5.92
N ILE A 231 -0.03 19.41 -5.94
CA ILE A 231 -0.33 18.58 -7.11
C ILE A 231 -1.82 18.62 -7.48
N GLN A 232 -2.69 18.51 -6.51
CA GLN A 232 -4.15 18.48 -6.70
C GLN A 232 -4.71 19.86 -7.05
N GLY A 233 -4.09 20.92 -6.56
CA GLY A 233 -4.54 22.28 -6.75
C GLY A 233 -5.93 22.51 -6.11
N LYS A 234 -6.89 22.98 -6.91
CA LYS A 234 -8.27 23.18 -6.47
C LYS A 234 -9.17 21.95 -6.66
N ARG A 235 -8.63 20.86 -7.16
CA ARG A 235 -9.40 19.61 -7.31
C ARG A 235 -9.54 18.95 -5.94
N ILE A 236 -10.75 18.51 -5.67
CA ILE A 236 -11.02 17.67 -4.52
C ILE A 236 -10.87 16.23 -4.97
N PRO A 237 -10.04 15.40 -4.32
CA PRO A 237 -10.00 13.98 -4.61
C PRO A 237 -11.40 13.38 -4.58
N VAL A 238 -11.68 12.44 -5.47
CA VAL A 238 -13.00 11.80 -5.55
C VAL A 238 -13.41 11.21 -4.19
N ARG A 239 -12.46 10.68 -3.45
CA ARG A 239 -12.66 10.18 -2.08
C ARG A 239 -13.17 11.28 -1.15
N ASP A 240 -12.49 12.42 -1.07
CA ASP A 240 -12.85 13.53 -0.20
C ASP A 240 -14.19 14.17 -0.63
N MET A 241 -14.46 14.13 -1.93
CA MET A 241 -15.76 14.56 -2.47
C MET A 241 -16.88 13.64 -1.97
N TYR A 242 -16.68 12.31 -1.99
CA TYR A 242 -17.67 11.37 -1.46
C TYR A 242 -17.86 11.54 0.04
N ASP A 243 -16.80 11.72 0.81
CA ASP A 243 -16.86 11.95 2.25
C ASP A 243 -17.61 13.27 2.58
N THR A 244 -17.48 14.28 1.72
CA THR A 244 -18.17 15.57 1.88
C THR A 244 -19.65 15.50 1.48
N ILE A 245 -19.98 14.82 0.37
CA ILE A 245 -21.35 14.73 -0.17
C ILE A 245 -22.18 13.73 0.63
N SER A 246 -21.56 12.68 1.12
CA SER A 246 -22.24 11.58 1.81
C SER A 246 -21.39 11.07 2.96
N PRO A 247 -21.28 11.86 4.04
CA PRO A 247 -20.52 11.44 5.21
C PRO A 247 -21.11 10.13 5.76
N GLY A 248 -20.25 9.12 5.93
CA GLY A 248 -20.65 7.81 6.40
C GLY A 248 -20.90 6.78 5.27
N ILE A 249 -20.51 7.06 4.04
CA ILE A 249 -20.39 6.01 3.02
C ILE A 249 -19.33 4.99 3.47
N ILE A 250 -19.78 3.77 3.64
CA ILE A 250 -18.89 2.63 3.89
C ILE A 250 -18.19 2.30 2.58
N GLN A 251 -16.86 2.22 2.60
CA GLN A 251 -16.08 1.84 1.43
C GLN A 251 -16.44 0.42 0.97
N LEU A 252 -16.29 0.13 -0.32
CA LEU A 252 -16.62 -1.19 -0.87
C LEU A 252 -15.89 -2.32 -0.16
N ASP A 253 -14.62 -2.12 0.17
CA ASP A 253 -13.82 -3.09 0.90
C ASP A 253 -14.34 -3.31 2.32
N ASP A 254 -14.74 -2.24 3.01
CA ASP A 254 -15.40 -2.33 4.32
C ASP A 254 -16.76 -3.02 4.20
N MET A 255 -17.54 -2.69 3.17
CA MET A 255 -18.81 -3.39 2.90
C MET A 255 -18.59 -4.88 2.64
N CYS A 256 -17.58 -5.23 1.88
CA CYS A 256 -17.22 -6.64 1.62
C CYS A 256 -16.75 -7.33 2.91
N TYR A 257 -15.94 -6.67 3.70
CA TYR A 257 -15.47 -7.18 5.00
C TYR A 257 -16.63 -7.37 5.99
N PHE A 258 -17.44 -6.34 6.20
CA PHE A 258 -18.61 -6.41 7.08
C PHE A 258 -19.64 -7.42 6.57
N GLY A 259 -19.90 -7.44 5.27
CA GLY A 259 -20.82 -8.42 4.68
C GLY A 259 -20.33 -9.86 4.84
N LYS A 260 -19.02 -10.11 4.70
CA LYS A 260 -18.40 -11.41 4.94
C LYS A 260 -18.43 -11.80 6.42
N ALA A 261 -18.12 -10.86 7.31
CA ALA A 261 -18.19 -11.07 8.75
C ALA A 261 -19.62 -11.36 9.22
N GLU A 262 -20.62 -10.62 8.71
CA GLU A 262 -22.05 -10.89 9.00
C GLU A 262 -22.52 -12.24 8.47
N LEU A 263 -22.04 -12.66 7.28
CA LEU A 263 -22.35 -13.99 6.75
C LEU A 263 -21.73 -15.10 7.61
N LEU A 264 -20.52 -14.91 8.10
CA LEU A 264 -19.87 -15.86 9.01
C LEU A 264 -20.60 -15.94 10.35
N LYS A 265 -21.04 -14.81 10.91
CA LYS A 265 -21.81 -14.75 12.16
C LYS A 265 -23.13 -15.54 12.07
N ARG A 266 -23.70 -15.69 10.90
CA ARG A 266 -24.98 -16.41 10.66
C ARG A 266 -24.82 -17.86 10.21
N GLN A 267 -23.63 -18.42 10.33
CA GLN A 267 -23.38 -19.83 9.99
C GLN A 267 -23.42 -20.68 11.26
N VAL A 268 -24.02 -21.85 11.13
CA VAL A 268 -23.92 -22.89 12.17
C VAL A 268 -22.58 -23.58 12.03
N GLN A 269 -21.79 -23.60 13.09
CA GLN A 269 -20.53 -24.31 13.16
C GLN A 269 -20.72 -25.61 13.93
N ILE A 270 -20.22 -26.69 13.38
CA ILE A 270 -20.41 -28.04 13.96
C ILE A 270 -19.03 -28.65 14.09
N TYR A 271 -18.69 -29.00 15.32
CA TYR A 271 -17.48 -29.72 15.67
C TYR A 271 -17.78 -31.20 15.89
N HIS A 272 -16.90 -32.06 15.41
CA HIS A 272 -16.95 -33.50 15.63
C HIS A 272 -15.54 -33.98 15.94
N VAL A 273 -15.29 -34.31 17.18
CA VAL A 273 -13.95 -34.47 17.76
C VAL A 273 -13.80 -35.84 18.38
N ASP A 274 -12.66 -36.47 18.10
CA ASP A 274 -12.29 -37.78 18.64
C ASP A 274 -11.27 -37.71 19.80
N HIS A 275 -10.83 -36.53 20.13
CA HIS A 275 -9.83 -36.20 21.16
C HIS A 275 -10.38 -35.19 22.17
N ASP A 276 -9.60 -34.89 23.22
CA ASP A 276 -10.10 -34.07 24.34
C ASP A 276 -10.03 -32.55 24.09
N ASP A 277 -9.21 -32.09 23.10
CA ASP A 277 -9.07 -30.68 22.75
C ASP A 277 -9.88 -30.37 21.49
N ILE A 278 -10.78 -29.38 21.56
CA ILE A 278 -11.57 -28.90 20.42
C ILE A 278 -10.79 -27.78 19.72
N VAL A 279 -10.40 -28.03 18.48
CA VAL A 279 -9.73 -27.03 17.64
C VAL A 279 -10.62 -26.64 16.45
N GLU A 280 -10.43 -25.42 15.95
CA GLU A 280 -11.29 -24.86 14.90
C GLU A 280 -11.25 -25.66 13.59
N ASN A 281 -10.14 -26.31 13.30
CA ASN A 281 -9.99 -27.19 12.14
C ASN A 281 -10.87 -28.45 12.15
N ASP A 282 -11.42 -28.83 13.31
CA ASP A 282 -12.31 -29.99 13.48
C ASP A 282 -13.77 -29.62 13.23
N SER A 283 -14.03 -28.47 12.65
CA SER A 283 -15.38 -27.95 12.46
C SER A 283 -15.78 -27.81 10.99
N VAL A 284 -17.10 -27.86 10.79
CA VAL A 284 -17.72 -27.60 9.48
C VAL A 284 -18.73 -26.47 9.60
N PHE A 285 -18.59 -25.45 8.75
CA PHE A 285 -19.56 -24.34 8.65
C PHE A 285 -20.72 -24.71 7.75
N CYS A 286 -21.93 -24.50 8.25
CA CYS A 286 -23.16 -24.78 7.54
C CYS A 286 -24.05 -23.53 7.45
N LYS A 287 -24.56 -23.24 6.25
CA LYS A 287 -25.43 -22.07 6.03
C LYS A 287 -26.86 -22.36 6.51
N MET A 288 -27.47 -21.36 7.14
CA MET A 288 -28.92 -21.36 7.40
C MET A 288 -29.68 -20.95 6.13
N ASP A 289 -30.92 -21.33 6.04
CA ASP A 289 -31.83 -20.85 5.01
C ASP A 289 -32.27 -19.40 5.29
N LYS A 290 -33.05 -18.80 4.37
CA LYS A 290 -33.59 -17.43 4.50
C LYS A 290 -34.51 -17.21 5.71
N ASN A 291 -34.99 -18.29 6.34
CA ASN A 291 -35.85 -18.26 7.53
C ASN A 291 -35.03 -18.49 8.81
N ASN A 292 -33.70 -18.49 8.73
CA ASN A 292 -32.79 -18.85 9.82
C ASN A 292 -33.02 -20.28 10.33
N HIS A 293 -33.38 -21.19 9.43
CA HIS A 293 -33.56 -22.61 9.73
C HIS A 293 -32.34 -23.37 9.18
N PHE A 294 -31.92 -24.36 9.94
CA PHE A 294 -30.83 -25.28 9.60
C PHE A 294 -31.24 -26.71 9.89
N GLU A 295 -31.03 -27.59 8.93
CA GLU A 295 -31.17 -29.03 9.08
C GLU A 295 -30.08 -29.73 8.29
N LYS A 296 -29.34 -30.62 8.91
CA LYS A 296 -28.30 -31.39 8.26
C LYS A 296 -28.09 -32.74 8.93
N SER A 297 -27.87 -33.78 8.13
CA SER A 297 -27.48 -35.10 8.58
C SER A 297 -25.97 -35.31 8.36
N PHE A 298 -25.35 -35.96 9.31
CA PHE A 298 -23.92 -36.31 9.28
C PHE A 298 -23.76 -37.80 9.50
N HIS A 299 -22.80 -38.39 8.79
CA HIS A 299 -22.25 -39.67 9.17
C HIS A 299 -21.03 -39.43 10.04
N LEU A 300 -21.12 -39.81 11.29
CA LEU A 300 -19.98 -39.71 12.21
C LEU A 300 -19.05 -40.90 11.98
N MET A 301 -17.75 -40.65 11.97
CA MET A 301 -16.75 -41.70 11.92
C MET A 301 -16.70 -42.44 13.28
N ASP A 302 -16.25 -43.69 13.27
CA ASP A 302 -15.99 -44.43 14.47
C ASP A 302 -14.89 -43.69 15.30
N GLY A 303 -15.19 -43.48 16.59
CA GLY A 303 -14.26 -42.81 17.51
C GLY A 303 -14.63 -41.39 17.90
N VAL A 304 -15.61 -40.76 17.25
CA VAL A 304 -16.08 -39.42 17.65
C VAL A 304 -16.64 -39.48 19.08
N ARG A 305 -16.04 -38.68 19.97
CA ARG A 305 -16.43 -38.61 21.40
C ARG A 305 -17.34 -37.43 21.70
N TYR A 306 -17.11 -36.31 21.02
CA TYR A 306 -17.82 -35.06 21.25
C TYR A 306 -18.42 -34.54 19.95
N PHE A 307 -19.59 -33.98 20.10
CA PHE A 307 -20.30 -33.30 19.04
C PHE A 307 -20.80 -31.96 19.62
N ARG A 308 -20.26 -30.84 19.13
CA ARG A 308 -20.67 -29.51 19.55
C ARG A 308 -21.30 -28.77 18.39
N VAL A 309 -22.37 -28.03 18.67
CA VAL A 309 -23.08 -27.19 17.71
C VAL A 309 -23.09 -25.78 18.21
N ASP A 310 -22.42 -24.89 17.46
CA ASP A 310 -22.43 -23.45 17.68
C ASP A 310 -23.45 -22.86 16.68
N PRO A 311 -24.60 -22.38 17.16
CA PRO A 311 -25.70 -21.97 16.27
C PRO A 311 -25.36 -20.72 15.43
N CYS A 312 -24.50 -19.86 15.92
CA CYS A 312 -23.89 -18.72 15.20
C CYS A 312 -22.88 -18.03 16.10
N SER A 313 -22.00 -17.18 15.52
CA SER A 313 -21.02 -16.37 16.28
C SER A 313 -21.55 -14.98 16.60
N CYS A 314 -22.82 -14.87 17.04
CA CYS A 314 -23.44 -13.61 17.46
C CYS A 314 -24.54 -13.86 18.48
N LYS A 315 -24.99 -12.79 19.16
CA LYS A 315 -26.16 -12.89 20.06
C LYS A 315 -27.35 -13.46 19.32
N CYS A 316 -27.90 -14.54 19.80
CA CYS A 316 -29.02 -15.22 19.13
C CYS A 316 -29.98 -15.89 20.10
N LEU A 317 -31.20 -16.14 19.62
CA LEU A 317 -32.21 -16.94 20.29
C LEU A 317 -32.45 -18.20 19.48
N VAL A 318 -32.06 -19.36 20.02
CA VAL A 318 -32.34 -20.65 19.45
C VAL A 318 -33.72 -21.11 19.96
N LYS A 319 -34.72 -21.05 19.10
CA LYS A 319 -36.11 -21.40 19.47
C LYS A 319 -36.32 -22.91 19.61
N ASN A 320 -35.75 -23.66 18.69
CA ASN A 320 -35.87 -25.12 18.65
C ASN A 320 -34.52 -25.72 18.25
N LEU A 321 -34.02 -26.62 19.06
CA LEU A 321 -32.88 -27.46 18.76
C LEU A 321 -33.26 -28.92 18.96
N SER A 322 -33.03 -29.76 17.96
CA SER A 322 -33.22 -31.20 18.05
C SER A 322 -32.02 -31.91 17.42
N ILE A 323 -31.38 -32.76 18.18
CA ILE A 323 -30.25 -33.58 17.71
C ILE A 323 -30.71 -35.05 17.82
N ARG A 324 -30.59 -35.81 16.71
CA ARG A 324 -31.00 -37.20 16.65
C ARG A 324 -29.85 -38.07 16.16
N ALA A 325 -29.67 -39.22 16.81
CA ALA A 325 -28.82 -40.29 16.32
C ALA A 325 -29.69 -41.56 16.11
N ASP A 326 -29.62 -42.15 14.94
CA ASP A 326 -30.39 -43.32 14.56
C ASP A 326 -31.89 -43.20 14.91
N SER A 327 -32.47 -42.06 14.58
CA SER A 327 -33.85 -41.67 14.86
C SER A 327 -34.22 -41.48 16.34
N LYS A 328 -33.28 -41.59 17.25
CA LYS A 328 -33.47 -41.30 18.68
C LYS A 328 -33.03 -39.88 18.99
N GLU A 329 -33.85 -39.10 19.70
CA GLU A 329 -33.51 -37.77 20.17
C GLU A 329 -32.45 -37.85 21.29
N LEU A 330 -31.38 -37.10 21.14
CA LEU A 330 -30.30 -37.03 22.12
C LEU A 330 -30.55 -35.89 23.09
N LYS A 331 -30.11 -36.08 24.34
CA LYS A 331 -30.01 -35.01 25.33
C LYS A 331 -28.70 -34.29 25.10
N TYR A 332 -28.75 -32.98 25.17
CA TYR A 332 -27.57 -32.11 25.05
C TYR A 332 -27.43 -31.15 26.25
N LEU A 333 -26.26 -30.62 26.44
CA LEU A 333 -25.90 -29.71 27.51
C LEU A 333 -25.45 -28.38 26.93
N THR A 334 -25.71 -27.29 27.64
CA THR A 334 -25.12 -25.99 27.39
C THR A 334 -24.41 -25.57 28.67
N ASN A 335 -23.12 -25.34 28.57
CA ASN A 335 -22.26 -25.04 29.75
C ASN A 335 -22.47 -26.07 30.89
N GLY A 336 -22.62 -27.37 30.58
CA GLY A 336 -22.88 -28.44 31.55
C GLY A 336 -24.29 -28.48 32.11
N ILE A 337 -25.22 -27.65 31.64
CA ILE A 337 -26.61 -27.58 32.12
C ILE A 337 -27.55 -28.15 31.06
N PRO A 338 -28.46 -29.12 31.40
CA PRO A 338 -29.46 -29.61 30.48
C PRO A 338 -30.43 -28.52 30.05
N VAL A 339 -30.65 -28.36 28.76
CA VAL A 339 -31.53 -27.33 28.21
C VAL A 339 -32.70 -27.94 27.48
N LEU A 340 -33.87 -27.43 27.73
CA LEU A 340 -35.12 -27.98 27.19
C LEU A 340 -35.73 -27.14 26.08
N LYS A 341 -35.68 -25.80 26.13
CA LYS A 341 -36.26 -24.86 25.14
C LYS A 341 -35.72 -23.47 25.26
N ASN A 342 -35.71 -22.71 24.14
CA ASN A 342 -35.45 -21.29 24.07
C ASN A 342 -34.12 -20.85 24.69
N LEU A 343 -33.02 -21.28 24.08
CA LEU A 343 -31.68 -20.84 24.43
C LEU A 343 -31.43 -19.43 23.91
N PHE A 344 -31.08 -18.55 24.80
CA PHE A 344 -30.65 -17.21 24.45
C PHE A 344 -29.14 -17.07 24.74
N PHE A 345 -28.39 -16.75 23.73
CA PHE A 345 -26.97 -16.45 23.82
C PHE A 345 -26.75 -14.94 23.80
N ASP A 346 -26.20 -14.40 24.85
CA ASP A 346 -26.02 -12.96 25.11
C ASP A 346 -24.59 -12.50 24.80
N THR A 347 -23.71 -13.41 24.43
CA THR A 347 -22.33 -13.17 24.07
C THR A 347 -22.09 -13.36 22.59
N GLU A 348 -21.01 -12.78 22.05
CA GLU A 348 -20.57 -13.02 20.68
C GLU A 348 -19.93 -14.39 20.50
N ASP A 349 -19.40 -14.97 21.60
CA ASP A 349 -18.96 -16.37 21.68
C ASP A 349 -19.78 -17.03 22.79
N PRO A 350 -20.77 -17.85 22.46
CA PRO A 350 -21.68 -18.48 23.43
C PRO A 350 -21.06 -19.64 24.22
N TYR A 351 -19.77 -19.96 24.03
CA TYR A 351 -19.15 -21.14 24.65
C TYR A 351 -17.86 -20.84 25.39
#